data_9875c6d8d8ce6437d94941fe044621f5
#
_entry.id   9875c6d8d8ce6437d94941fe044621f5
#
_cell.length_a   1.000
_cell.length_b   1.000
_cell.length_c   1.000
_cell.angle_alpha   90.00
_cell.angle_beta   90.00
_cell.angle_gamma   90.00
#
_symmetry.space_group_name_H-M   'P 1'
#
loop_
_entity.id
_entity.type
_entity.pdbx_description
1 polymer ?
#
loop_
_entity_poly.entity_id
_entity_poly.type
_entity_poly.pdbx_seq_one_letter_code
_entity_poly.pdbx_strand_id
1 'polypeptide(L)'
;MNKKVVFLVVLLECILAVFLVSVFGHAIEDSRKQILCEDIYFVNESGEKIPDGTMIEFKLTDSNISYQLYWVMETDKTSNKEVVFESSNPLVKVNSLGLVTFLDEVSVVITVRAIDGSGKTDSITLVPELGDVIVD
;
A
#
# COMPACT_ATOMS: atom_id res chain seq x y z
N MET A 1 -19.93 39.44 -47.45
CA MET A 1 -19.62 38.04 -47.16
C MET A 1 -20.86 37.18 -47.38
N ASN A 2 -20.73 36.08 -48.07
CA ASN A 2 -21.86 35.22 -48.38
C ASN A 2 -22.32 34.48 -47.10
N LYS A 3 -23.59 34.66 -46.71
CA LYS A 3 -24.17 34.04 -45.50
C LYS A 3 -24.00 32.51 -45.45
N LYS A 4 -24.00 31.84 -46.61
CA LYS A 4 -23.76 30.41 -46.72
C LYS A 4 -22.33 30.00 -46.34
N VAL A 5 -21.35 30.82 -46.67
CA VAL A 5 -19.95 30.59 -46.31
C VAL A 5 -19.71 30.76 -44.81
N VAL A 6 -20.32 31.78 -44.21
CA VAL A 6 -20.24 32.00 -42.76
C VAL A 6 -20.85 30.84 -42.00
N PHE A 7 -22.02 30.36 -42.43
CA PHE A 7 -22.68 29.19 -41.83
C PHE A 7 -21.82 27.92 -41.93
N LEU A 8 -21.17 27.70 -43.08
CA LEU A 8 -20.32 26.55 -43.30
C LEU A 8 -19.09 26.60 -42.35
N VAL A 9 -18.49 27.77 -42.19
CA VAL A 9 -17.32 27.93 -41.32
C VAL A 9 -17.70 27.68 -39.83
N VAL A 10 -18.80 28.25 -39.37
CA VAL A 10 -19.28 28.02 -38.00
C VAL A 10 -19.62 26.54 -37.77
N LEU A 11 -20.25 25.88 -38.72
CA LEU A 11 -20.55 24.46 -38.64
C LEU A 11 -19.26 23.62 -38.54
N LEU A 12 -18.24 23.93 -39.33
CA LEU A 12 -16.94 23.25 -39.32
C LEU A 12 -16.22 23.42 -37.97
N GLU A 13 -16.24 24.63 -37.40
CA GLU A 13 -15.65 24.88 -36.06
C GLU A 13 -16.38 24.13 -34.96
N CYS A 14 -17.72 24.04 -34.99
CA CYS A 14 -18.48 23.24 -34.05
C CYS A 14 -18.15 21.75 -34.13
N ILE A 15 -18.03 21.18 -35.32
CA ILE A 15 -17.64 19.77 -35.52
C ILE A 15 -16.24 19.53 -34.99
N LEU A 16 -15.29 20.42 -35.27
CA LEU A 16 -13.91 20.33 -34.77
C LEU A 16 -13.85 20.38 -33.25
N ALA A 17 -14.61 21.27 -32.62
CA ALA A 17 -14.67 21.41 -31.16
C ALA A 17 -15.21 20.13 -30.51
N VAL A 18 -16.29 19.56 -31.03
CA VAL A 18 -16.87 18.29 -30.52
C VAL A 18 -15.88 17.14 -30.69
N PHE A 19 -15.19 17.07 -31.83
CA PHE A 19 -14.18 16.05 -32.08
C PHE A 19 -13.00 16.15 -31.08
N LEU A 20 -12.48 17.34 -30.84
CA LEU A 20 -11.42 17.57 -29.88
C LEU A 20 -11.82 17.17 -28.47
N VAL A 21 -13.01 17.56 -28.02
CA VAL A 21 -13.51 17.17 -26.69
C VAL A 21 -13.68 15.64 -26.58
N SER A 22 -14.17 14.99 -27.63
CA SER A 22 -14.33 13.52 -27.64
C SER A 22 -12.99 12.80 -27.52
N VAL A 23 -11.99 13.23 -28.30
CA VAL A 23 -10.65 12.56 -28.30
C VAL A 23 -9.90 12.86 -27.00
N PHE A 24 -9.82 14.11 -26.58
CA PHE A 24 -9.09 14.49 -25.37
C PHE A 24 -9.83 14.11 -24.09
N GLY A 25 -11.15 14.09 -24.11
CA GLY A 25 -11.97 13.64 -22.98
C GLY A 25 -11.68 12.18 -22.62
N HIS A 26 -11.61 11.28 -23.61
CA HIS A 26 -11.27 9.87 -23.39
C HIS A 26 -9.83 9.70 -22.88
N ALA A 27 -8.89 10.46 -23.42
CA ALA A 27 -7.50 10.41 -22.97
C ALA A 27 -7.32 10.85 -21.50
N ILE A 28 -8.14 11.83 -21.05
CA ILE A 28 -8.10 12.28 -19.66
C ILE A 28 -8.73 11.24 -18.72
N GLU A 29 -9.79 10.57 -19.12
CA GLU A 29 -10.40 9.49 -18.32
C GLU A 29 -9.45 8.31 -18.14
N ASP A 30 -8.77 7.87 -19.19
CA ASP A 30 -7.79 6.78 -19.08
C ASP A 30 -6.58 7.14 -18.21
N SER A 31 -6.12 8.39 -18.24
CA SER A 31 -5.00 8.82 -17.40
C SER A 31 -5.37 9.00 -15.93
N ARG A 32 -6.66 9.09 -15.59
CA ARG A 32 -7.16 9.17 -14.22
C ARG A 32 -7.53 7.82 -13.62
N LYS A 33 -7.51 6.76 -14.41
CA LYS A 33 -7.82 5.42 -13.90
C LYS A 33 -6.72 4.95 -12.98
N GLN A 34 -6.95 5.09 -11.69
CA GLN A 34 -6.05 4.58 -10.66
C GLN A 34 -6.13 3.05 -10.61
N ILE A 35 -4.99 2.40 -10.70
CA ILE A 35 -4.90 0.96 -10.52
C ILE A 35 -4.73 0.70 -9.03
N LEU A 36 -5.73 0.07 -8.44
CA LEU A 36 -5.73 -0.27 -7.02
C LEU A 36 -5.03 -1.61 -6.78
N CYS A 37 -4.49 -1.75 -5.59
CA CYS A 37 -3.94 -2.99 -5.08
C CYS A 37 -5.04 -4.08 -5.04
N GLU A 38 -4.75 -5.27 -5.55
CA GLU A 38 -5.67 -6.41 -5.50
C GLU A 38 -5.62 -7.13 -4.17
N ASP A 39 -4.45 -7.21 -3.56
CA ASP A 39 -4.24 -7.79 -2.24
C ASP A 39 -2.95 -7.23 -1.61
N ILE A 40 -2.86 -7.29 -0.29
CA ILE A 40 -1.65 -6.98 0.46
C ILE A 40 -1.46 -8.05 1.54
N TYR A 41 -0.26 -8.55 1.70
CA TYR A 41 0.04 -9.57 2.70
C TYR A 41 1.50 -9.52 3.15
N PHE A 42 1.73 -9.98 4.37
CA PHE A 42 3.07 -10.18 4.90
C PHE A 42 3.73 -11.41 4.28
N VAL A 43 5.02 -11.30 4.05
CA VAL A 43 5.87 -12.39 3.57
C VAL A 43 7.06 -12.57 4.52
N ASN A 44 7.66 -13.76 4.49
CA ASN A 44 8.91 -13.99 5.20
C ASN A 44 10.11 -13.42 4.43
N GLU A 45 11.29 -13.52 4.99
CA GLU A 45 12.53 -13.04 4.36
C GLU A 45 12.80 -13.71 2.99
N SER A 46 12.28 -14.92 2.78
CA SER A 46 12.38 -15.65 1.50
C SER A 46 11.33 -15.23 0.49
N GLY A 47 10.39 -14.36 0.85
CA GLY A 47 9.31 -13.90 -0.01
C GLY A 47 8.06 -14.80 -0.03
N GLU A 48 7.99 -15.79 0.85
CA GLU A 48 6.82 -16.67 0.97
C GLU A 48 5.72 -16.01 1.80
N LYS A 49 4.48 -16.14 1.34
CA LYS A 49 3.31 -15.59 2.02
C LYS A 49 3.15 -16.18 3.41
N ILE A 50 3.02 -15.30 4.41
CA ILE A 50 2.65 -15.67 5.78
C ILE A 50 1.12 -15.73 5.86
N PRO A 51 0.51 -16.86 6.28
CA PRO A 51 -0.93 -16.95 6.44
C PRO A 51 -1.48 -15.90 7.41
N ASP A 52 -2.67 -15.40 7.13
CA ASP A 52 -3.34 -14.42 7.98
C ASP A 52 -3.53 -14.98 9.41
N GLY A 53 -3.30 -14.14 10.41
CA GLY A 53 -3.39 -14.51 11.82
C GLY A 53 -2.24 -15.36 12.34
N THR A 54 -1.15 -15.53 11.59
CA THR A 54 0.02 -16.26 12.06
C THR A 54 0.71 -15.53 13.21
N MET A 55 1.12 -16.29 14.22
CA MET A 55 1.94 -15.81 15.32
C MET A 55 3.40 -16.12 15.04
N ILE A 56 4.24 -15.10 15.04
CA ILE A 56 5.68 -15.23 14.88
C ILE A 56 6.36 -15.06 16.24
N GLU A 57 7.05 -16.11 16.67
CA GLU A 57 7.89 -16.08 17.87
C GLU A 57 9.30 -15.71 17.46
N PHE A 58 9.93 -14.79 18.17
CA PHE A 58 11.31 -14.40 17.95
C PHE A 58 11.98 -14.02 19.25
N LYS A 59 13.30 -14.11 19.28
CA LYS A 59 14.09 -13.80 20.48
C LYS A 59 14.42 -12.32 20.54
N LEU A 60 14.01 -11.70 21.64
CA LEU A 60 14.35 -10.33 21.99
C LEU A 60 15.61 -10.38 22.88
N THR A 61 16.63 -9.60 22.53
CA THR A 61 17.87 -9.48 23.30
C THR A 61 18.18 -8.03 23.59
N ASP A 62 19.00 -7.73 24.59
CA ASP A 62 19.41 -6.37 24.91
C ASP A 62 20.09 -5.65 23.73
N SER A 63 20.71 -6.41 22.83
CA SER A 63 21.36 -5.89 21.62
C SER A 63 20.46 -5.87 20.39
N ASN A 64 19.32 -6.57 20.43
CA ASN A 64 18.41 -6.66 19.28
C ASN A 64 16.96 -6.57 19.76
N ILE A 65 16.42 -5.35 19.74
CA ILE A 65 15.05 -5.01 20.16
C ILE A 65 14.15 -4.77 18.96
N SER A 66 14.56 -5.13 17.76
CA SER A 66 13.81 -4.85 16.55
C SER A 66 13.57 -6.09 15.70
N TYR A 67 12.51 -6.03 14.91
CA TYR A 67 12.11 -7.07 13.98
C TYR A 67 11.74 -6.43 12.64
N GLN A 68 12.32 -6.91 11.53
CA GLN A 68 12.02 -6.40 10.20
C GLN A 68 10.87 -7.17 9.57
N LEU A 69 9.82 -6.46 9.18
CA LEU A 69 8.69 -7.00 8.43
C LEU A 69 8.90 -6.83 6.92
N TYR A 70 8.40 -7.78 6.15
CA TYR A 70 8.34 -7.75 4.70
C TYR A 70 6.90 -7.94 4.25
N TRP A 71 6.52 -7.27 3.18
CA TRP A 71 5.16 -7.35 2.63
C TRP A 71 5.17 -7.25 1.12
N VAL A 72 4.09 -7.72 0.50
CA VAL A 72 3.86 -7.64 -0.94
C VAL A 72 2.49 -7.02 -1.20
N MET A 73 2.42 -6.09 -2.13
CA MET A 73 1.19 -5.60 -2.72
C MET A 73 1.01 -6.29 -4.07
N GLU A 74 -0.07 -7.05 -4.23
CA GLU A 74 -0.40 -7.68 -5.51
C GLU A 74 -0.87 -6.65 -6.51
N THR A 75 -0.49 -6.84 -7.72
CA THR A 75 -0.41 -6.12 -8.97
C THR A 75 0.84 -5.25 -9.09
N ASP A 76 1.69 -5.63 -10.02
CA ASP A 76 2.91 -4.88 -10.38
C ASP A 76 2.62 -3.46 -10.88
N LYS A 77 1.36 -3.17 -11.19
CA LYS A 77 0.89 -1.92 -11.80
C LYS A 77 0.13 -1.01 -10.84
N THR A 78 0.11 -1.33 -9.54
CA THR A 78 -0.53 -0.46 -8.55
C THR A 78 0.01 0.96 -8.64
N SER A 79 -0.88 1.93 -8.77
CA SER A 79 -0.51 3.35 -8.96
C SER A 79 0.16 3.96 -7.75
N ASN A 80 -0.22 3.50 -6.55
CA ASN A 80 0.38 3.92 -5.28
C ASN A 80 0.76 2.69 -4.47
N LYS A 81 2.06 2.54 -4.19
CA LYS A 81 2.63 1.42 -3.42
C LYS A 81 2.90 1.77 -1.96
N GLU A 82 2.47 2.93 -1.51
CA GLU A 82 2.65 3.35 -0.13
C GLU A 82 1.71 2.58 0.80
N VAL A 83 2.21 2.28 1.98
CA VAL A 83 1.49 1.58 3.04
C VAL A 83 1.62 2.30 4.37
N VAL A 84 0.68 2.03 5.27
CA VAL A 84 0.71 2.49 6.65
C VAL A 84 0.69 1.27 7.56
N PHE A 85 1.52 1.31 8.60
CA PHE A 85 1.54 0.29 9.64
C PHE A 85 0.87 0.80 10.90
N GLU A 86 0.15 -0.09 11.57
CA GLU A 86 -0.48 0.17 12.87
C GLU A 86 -0.02 -0.87 13.87
N SER A 87 0.33 -0.43 15.08
CA SER A 87 0.69 -1.29 16.21
C SER A 87 -0.47 -1.31 17.24
N SER A 88 -0.83 -2.49 17.69
CA SER A 88 -1.86 -2.65 18.73
C SER A 88 -1.39 -2.28 20.15
N ASN A 89 -0.09 -2.06 20.33
CA ASN A 89 0.50 -1.75 21.63
C ASN A 89 1.42 -0.53 21.55
N PRO A 90 1.25 0.50 22.42
CA PRO A 90 2.07 1.71 22.39
C PRO A 90 3.53 1.48 22.78
N LEU A 91 3.87 0.35 23.40
CA LEU A 91 5.24 -0.04 23.73
C LEU A 91 5.98 -0.69 22.54
N VAL A 92 5.29 -0.90 21.43
CA VAL A 92 5.86 -1.41 20.21
C VAL A 92 5.63 -0.40 19.09
N LYS A 93 6.72 0.08 18.49
CA LYS A 93 6.70 1.07 17.42
C LYS A 93 7.04 0.41 16.10
N VAL A 94 6.38 0.83 15.04
CA VAL A 94 6.68 0.40 13.67
C VAL A 94 6.89 1.63 12.79
N ASN A 95 7.96 1.64 12.02
CA ASN A 95 8.23 2.73 11.08
C ASN A 95 7.66 2.44 9.68
N SER A 96 7.77 3.39 8.78
CA SER A 96 7.27 3.27 7.40
C SER A 96 8.01 2.21 6.57
N LEU A 97 9.16 1.75 7.01
CA LEU A 97 9.96 0.69 6.36
C LEU A 97 9.66 -0.70 6.93
N GLY A 98 8.67 -0.83 7.79
CA GLY A 98 8.30 -2.10 8.42
C GLY A 98 9.25 -2.57 9.52
N LEU A 99 10.10 -1.70 10.05
CA LEU A 99 10.94 -2.02 11.19
C LEU A 99 10.16 -1.82 12.48
N VAL A 100 9.95 -2.91 13.22
CA VAL A 100 9.25 -2.95 14.50
C VAL A 100 10.27 -2.86 15.62
N THR A 101 10.09 -1.91 16.54
CA THR A 101 10.96 -1.72 17.71
C THR A 101 10.18 -1.97 18.98
N PHE A 102 10.66 -2.86 19.82
CA PHE A 102 10.05 -3.24 21.09
C PHE A 102 10.69 -2.43 22.24
N LEU A 103 9.84 -1.70 22.96
CA LEU A 103 10.27 -1.00 24.17
C LEU A 103 10.07 -1.86 25.42
N ASP A 104 9.32 -2.95 25.30
CA ASP A 104 9.09 -3.95 26.34
C ASP A 104 8.78 -5.30 25.70
N GLU A 105 8.85 -6.37 26.46
CA GLU A 105 8.52 -7.72 26.06
C GLU A 105 7.00 -7.95 26.09
N VAL A 106 6.33 -7.52 25.04
CA VAL A 106 4.87 -7.63 24.89
C VAL A 106 4.51 -8.17 23.52
N SER A 107 3.48 -9.00 23.47
CA SER A 107 2.91 -9.43 22.19
C SER A 107 2.18 -8.26 21.52
N VAL A 108 2.28 -8.19 20.21
CA VAL A 108 1.70 -7.09 19.43
C VAL A 108 1.11 -7.61 18.14
N VAL A 109 0.01 -7.02 17.71
CA VAL A 109 -0.54 -7.21 16.36
C VAL A 109 -0.10 -6.01 15.51
N ILE A 110 0.58 -6.27 14.43
CA ILE A 110 0.95 -5.27 13.44
C ILE A 110 0.05 -5.44 12.23
N THR A 111 -0.59 -4.36 11.82
CA THR A 111 -1.43 -4.30 10.63
C THR A 111 -0.78 -3.43 9.58
N VAL A 112 -0.69 -3.94 8.35
CA VAL A 112 -0.31 -3.18 7.18
C VAL A 112 -1.56 -2.82 6.38
N ARG A 113 -1.64 -1.59 5.90
CA ARG A 113 -2.76 -1.10 5.11
C ARG A 113 -2.27 -0.37 3.88
N ALA A 114 -2.82 -0.74 2.72
CA ALA A 114 -2.62 0.02 1.50
C ALA A 114 -3.37 1.35 1.57
N ILE A 115 -2.72 2.43 1.17
CA ILE A 115 -3.32 3.79 1.17
C ILE A 115 -3.67 4.26 -0.23
N ASP A 116 -3.84 3.33 -1.16
CA ASP A 116 -4.23 3.59 -2.55
C ASP A 116 -5.74 3.73 -2.74
N GLY A 117 -6.54 3.54 -1.69
CA GLY A 117 -8.00 3.54 -1.74
C GLY A 117 -8.62 2.15 -1.90
N SER A 118 -7.83 1.08 -2.03
CA SER A 118 -8.34 -0.30 -2.12
C SER A 118 -8.94 -0.82 -0.82
N GLY A 119 -8.53 -0.27 0.31
CA GLY A 119 -8.91 -0.74 1.64
C GLY A 119 -8.29 -2.08 2.04
N LYS A 120 -7.30 -2.57 1.31
CA LYS A 120 -6.65 -3.84 1.59
C LYS A 120 -5.74 -3.75 2.81
N THR A 121 -5.81 -4.76 3.66
CA THR A 121 -5.05 -4.87 4.91
C THR A 121 -4.61 -6.31 5.15
N ASP A 122 -3.56 -6.47 5.94
CA ASP A 122 -3.15 -7.75 6.50
C ASP A 122 -2.60 -7.53 7.91
N SER A 123 -2.68 -8.55 8.76
CA SER A 123 -2.25 -8.47 10.15
C SER A 123 -1.40 -9.68 10.52
N ILE A 124 -0.44 -9.43 11.39
CA ILE A 124 0.47 -10.45 11.92
C ILE A 124 0.67 -10.22 13.41
N THR A 125 0.78 -11.29 14.18
CA THR A 125 1.07 -11.22 15.62
C THR A 125 2.54 -11.54 15.87
N LEU A 126 3.24 -10.63 16.53
CA LEU A 126 4.63 -10.81 16.95
C LEU A 126 4.67 -11.12 18.44
N VAL A 127 5.33 -12.21 18.80
CA VAL A 127 5.49 -12.67 20.17
C VAL A 127 6.99 -12.71 20.49
N PRO A 128 7.51 -11.71 21.21
CA PRO A 128 8.90 -11.74 21.62
C PRO A 128 9.09 -12.74 22.76
N GLU A 129 10.13 -13.54 22.65
CA GLU A 129 10.62 -14.39 23.74
C GLU A 129 11.90 -13.80 24.29
N LEU A 130 12.02 -13.76 25.61
CA LEU A 130 13.30 -13.46 26.24
C LEU A 130 14.32 -14.54 25.88
N GLY A 131 15.47 -14.12 25.40
CA GLY A 131 16.60 -15.02 25.29
C GLY A 131 16.92 -15.60 26.68
N ASP A 132 17.27 -16.89 26.72
CA ASP A 132 17.57 -17.61 27.96
C ASP A 132 18.46 -16.76 28.85
N VAL A 133 17.91 -16.29 29.98
CA VAL A 133 18.72 -15.72 31.05
C VAL A 133 19.42 -16.89 31.70
N ILE A 134 20.73 -17.01 31.43
CA ILE A 134 21.54 -17.96 32.15
C ILE A 134 21.64 -17.45 33.60
N VAL A 135 20.84 -18.04 34.45
CA VAL A 135 20.93 -17.82 35.91
C VAL A 135 22.02 -18.75 36.44
N ASP A 136 23.16 -18.20 36.71
CA ASP A 136 24.20 -18.89 37.46
C ASP A 136 23.85 -19.05 38.94
#